data_819aa0e5bf1ab8a3c47807fc0f0dae9e
#
_entry.id   819aa0e5bf1ab8a3c47807fc0f0dae9e
#
_cell.length_a   1.000
_cell.length_b   1.000
_cell.length_c   1.000
_cell.angle_alpha   90.00
_cell.angle_beta   90.00
_cell.angle_gamma   90.00
#
_symmetry.space_group_name_H-M   'P 1'
#
loop_
_entity.id
_entity.type
_entity.pdbx_description
1 polymer ?
#
loop_
_entity_poly.entity_id
_entity_poly.type
_entity_poly.pdbx_seq_one_letter_code
_entity_poly.pdbx_strand_id
1 'polypeptide(L)'
;FYQADAGQIDVLEKTYTSTDSHQAIAAGIGMVHQHFMLVENFTVLENVILGSEGGALLADGLEAARKELTRLGDEYGLKVKLDATIDTLSVGLQQRVEILKALYKGAKILILDEPTGVLTPQETEELFRIFGALKKQGVTIVLITHKLREIMAITDQVSVMRAGQMVAHKDTKETSRAELAELMVGRKVLLQVHKNPANVRAPLMKVKHLTIADKQGVERLKDVSFELRAGEVLGVAGVSGNGQTELLEALSGIVPMTSGTIEVLGCEMDAKHPLAPDRLRQLGLAHVPEDRQRMGLISDFSASESALLGYHTDPKINSGIWLSDRKVEANCKALMQAFDVRPADPQLKSANFSGGNQQKLILAREMERNPDVLLIGQPTRGVDIGAIEFIHQRIIDMRDAGKAVLLVSVELDEIMSVSDRIIVLCDGEISGRLDACDADERTLGMMMA
;
A
#
# COMPACT_ATOMS: atom_id res chain seq x y z
N PHE A 1 -2.44 -0.38 23.69
CA PHE A 1 -3.75 0.25 23.48
C PHE A 1 -4.89 -0.62 24.01
N TYR A 2 -4.81 -1.94 23.85
CA TYR A 2 -5.79 -2.89 24.38
C TYR A 2 -5.20 -3.66 25.55
N GLN A 3 -6.02 -3.92 26.54
CA GLN A 3 -5.69 -4.84 27.62
C GLN A 3 -6.31 -6.21 27.32
N ALA A 4 -5.61 -7.28 27.68
CA ALA A 4 -6.16 -8.62 27.54
C ALA A 4 -7.29 -8.83 28.55
N ASP A 5 -8.43 -9.34 28.08
CA ASP A 5 -9.55 -9.68 28.95
C ASP A 5 -9.25 -10.92 29.80
N ALA A 6 -8.40 -11.82 29.31
CA ALA A 6 -7.96 -13.03 30.00
C ALA A 6 -6.63 -13.54 29.41
N GLY A 7 -5.95 -14.42 30.16
CA GLY A 7 -4.70 -15.03 29.78
C GLY A 7 -3.49 -14.37 30.43
N GLN A 8 -2.30 -14.82 30.02
CA GLN A 8 -1.03 -14.31 30.50
C GLN A 8 -0.02 -14.20 29.34
N ILE A 9 0.95 -13.32 29.50
CA ILE A 9 2.05 -13.12 28.55
C ILE A 9 3.36 -13.37 29.32
N ASP A 10 4.14 -14.34 28.86
CA ASP A 10 5.44 -14.62 29.44
C ASP A 10 6.54 -14.01 28.58
N VAL A 11 7.38 -13.16 29.16
CA VAL A 11 8.47 -12.45 28.48
C VAL A 11 9.74 -12.58 29.31
N LEU A 12 10.79 -13.18 28.76
CA LEU A 12 12.09 -13.34 29.42
C LEU A 12 11.95 -13.85 30.87
N GLU A 13 11.24 -14.99 31.04
CA GLU A 13 10.98 -15.65 32.31
C GLU A 13 10.11 -14.89 33.34
N LYS A 14 9.48 -13.80 32.90
CA LYS A 14 8.52 -13.04 33.72
C LYS A 14 7.12 -13.12 33.13
N THR A 15 6.13 -13.37 33.97
CA THR A 15 4.73 -13.45 33.61
C THR A 15 4.03 -12.10 33.84
N TYR A 16 3.26 -11.68 32.85
CA TYR A 16 2.44 -10.46 32.88
C TYR A 16 0.97 -10.84 32.63
N THR A 17 0.08 -10.37 33.48
CA THR A 17 -1.39 -10.55 33.31
C THR A 17 -2.05 -9.34 32.67
N SER A 18 -1.41 -8.18 32.77
CA SER A 18 -1.80 -6.95 32.10
C SER A 18 -0.54 -6.12 31.87
N THR A 19 -0.38 -5.55 30.67
CA THR A 19 0.77 -4.70 30.33
C THR A 19 0.31 -3.42 29.68
N ASP A 20 0.95 -2.32 30.06
CA ASP A 20 0.95 -1.09 29.31
C ASP A 20 2.21 -0.96 28.44
N SER A 21 2.30 0.07 27.61
CA SER A 21 3.45 0.29 26.74
C SER A 21 4.76 0.52 27.50
N HIS A 22 4.72 1.13 28.67
CA HIS A 22 5.91 1.36 29.52
C HIS A 22 6.45 0.04 30.10
N GLN A 23 5.56 -0.81 30.56
CA GLN A 23 5.92 -2.13 31.07
C GLN A 23 6.49 -3.02 29.95
N ALA A 24 5.91 -2.96 28.75
CA ALA A 24 6.40 -3.69 27.58
C ALA A 24 7.83 -3.26 27.19
N ILE A 25 8.07 -1.94 27.14
CA ILE A 25 9.42 -1.40 26.89
C ILE A 25 10.41 -1.83 27.99
N ALA A 26 10.01 -1.72 29.26
CA ALA A 26 10.84 -2.14 30.39
C ALA A 26 11.11 -3.66 30.40
N ALA A 27 10.22 -4.46 29.81
CA ALA A 27 10.43 -5.90 29.58
C ALA A 27 11.35 -6.21 28.38
N GLY A 28 11.85 -5.19 27.67
CA GLY A 28 12.71 -5.32 26.50
C GLY A 28 11.97 -5.61 25.19
N ILE A 29 10.70 -5.23 25.10
CA ILE A 29 9.93 -5.32 23.85
C ILE A 29 9.99 -3.97 23.14
N GLY A 30 10.48 -3.95 21.90
CA GLY A 30 10.40 -2.82 20.98
C GLY A 30 9.40 -3.10 19.87
N MET A 31 8.71 -2.08 19.37
CA MET A 31 7.78 -2.20 18.27
C MET A 31 8.06 -1.14 17.20
N VAL A 32 8.11 -1.56 15.95
CA VAL A 32 8.11 -0.70 14.76
C VAL A 32 6.74 -0.84 14.12
N HIS A 33 6.03 0.27 14.05
CA HIS A 33 4.67 0.33 13.52
C HIS A 33 4.66 0.42 11.99
N GLN A 34 3.58 0.02 11.37
CA GLN A 34 3.34 0.13 9.92
C GLN A 34 3.44 1.59 9.42
N HIS A 35 2.96 2.55 10.22
CA HIS A 35 3.17 3.98 10.01
C HIS A 35 4.21 4.46 11.02
N PHE A 36 5.30 5.03 10.53
CA PHE A 36 6.40 5.48 11.39
C PHE A 36 5.94 6.53 12.40
N MET A 37 6.36 6.33 13.63
CA MET A 37 6.08 7.24 14.75
C MET A 37 7.25 8.20 14.94
N LEU A 38 7.65 8.87 13.84
CA LEU A 38 8.73 9.86 13.81
C LEU A 38 8.16 11.27 13.69
N VAL A 39 8.83 12.22 14.31
CA VAL A 39 8.52 13.66 14.23
C VAL A 39 9.33 14.23 13.06
N GLU A 40 8.64 14.61 11.98
CA GLU A 40 9.24 14.96 10.68
C GLU A 40 10.27 16.08 10.75
N ASN A 41 10.00 17.14 11.52
CA ASN A 41 10.87 18.32 11.67
C ASN A 41 11.98 18.15 12.73
N PHE A 42 12.11 16.97 13.36
CA PHE A 42 13.19 16.65 14.30
C PHE A 42 14.31 15.92 13.56
N THR A 43 15.52 16.05 14.09
CA THR A 43 16.66 15.24 13.65
C THR A 43 16.51 13.79 14.06
N VAL A 44 17.27 12.88 13.43
CA VAL A 44 17.35 11.47 13.81
C VAL A 44 17.69 11.33 15.29
N LEU A 45 18.71 12.07 15.76
CA LEU A 45 19.14 12.03 17.15
C LEU A 45 18.01 12.41 18.11
N GLU A 46 17.31 13.53 17.85
CA GLU A 46 16.19 14.00 18.67
C GLU A 46 15.04 13.00 18.69
N ASN A 47 14.70 12.40 17.54
CA ASN A 47 13.65 11.39 17.47
C ASN A 47 13.94 10.13 18.31
N VAL A 48 15.21 9.68 18.32
CA VAL A 48 15.58 8.46 19.05
C VAL A 48 15.58 8.68 20.55
N ILE A 49 16.08 9.84 21.02
CA ILE A 49 16.14 10.13 22.46
C ILE A 49 14.82 10.57 23.06
N LEU A 50 13.84 10.92 22.23
CA LEU A 50 12.54 11.40 22.67
C LEU A 50 11.90 10.46 23.71
N GLY A 51 11.62 11.01 24.92
CA GLY A 51 11.11 10.23 26.05
C GLY A 51 12.18 9.38 26.78
N SER A 52 13.49 9.63 26.52
CA SER A 52 14.59 8.94 27.16
C SER A 52 15.73 9.91 27.50
N GLU A 53 15.42 11.18 27.73
CA GLU A 53 16.37 12.30 27.83
C GLU A 53 17.28 12.26 29.09
N GLY A 54 17.11 11.30 29.96
CA GLY A 54 18.07 10.94 31.05
C GLY A 54 18.35 11.98 32.13
N GLY A 55 17.66 13.13 32.17
CA GLY A 55 17.84 14.15 33.22
C GLY A 55 17.70 15.60 32.75
N ALA A 56 17.90 16.55 33.70
CA ALA A 56 17.67 17.98 33.50
C ALA A 56 18.73 18.69 32.63
N LEU A 57 19.85 18.03 32.29
CA LEU A 57 20.92 18.54 31.42
C LEU A 57 20.96 17.70 30.13
N LEU A 58 20.33 18.19 29.10
CA LEU A 58 20.24 17.57 27.77
C LEU A 58 21.61 17.34 27.09
N ALA A 59 22.59 18.20 27.35
CA ALA A 59 23.87 18.17 26.62
C ALA A 59 24.68 16.89 26.83
N ASP A 60 24.83 16.42 28.07
CA ASP A 60 25.57 15.19 28.37
C ASP A 60 24.85 13.94 27.87
N GLY A 61 23.52 13.94 27.84
CA GLY A 61 22.68 12.88 27.31
C GLY A 61 22.78 12.75 25.78
N LEU A 62 22.88 13.89 25.06
CA LEU A 62 23.00 13.92 23.60
C LEU A 62 24.31 13.31 23.10
N GLU A 63 25.46 13.61 23.73
CA GLU A 63 26.75 13.04 23.37
C GLU A 63 26.81 11.53 23.61
N ALA A 64 26.29 11.07 24.76
CA ALA A 64 26.20 9.64 25.07
C ALA A 64 25.29 8.90 24.08
N ALA A 65 24.13 9.49 23.75
CA ALA A 65 23.21 8.95 22.77
C ALA A 65 23.84 8.88 21.37
N ARG A 66 24.53 9.93 20.94
CA ARG A 66 25.24 9.97 19.65
C ARG A 66 26.27 8.84 19.55
N LYS A 67 27.08 8.64 20.59
CA LYS A 67 28.09 7.58 20.64
C LYS A 67 27.42 6.19 20.56
N GLU A 68 26.36 5.96 21.31
CA GLU A 68 25.63 4.70 21.33
C GLU A 68 24.93 4.44 20.00
N LEU A 69 24.28 5.43 19.39
CA LEU A 69 23.64 5.29 18.08
C LEU A 69 24.65 5.02 16.96
N THR A 70 25.82 5.64 17.03
CA THR A 70 26.91 5.35 16.10
C THR A 70 27.38 3.90 16.25
N ARG A 71 27.56 3.42 17.49
CA ARG A 71 27.89 2.02 17.78
C ARG A 71 26.85 1.05 17.23
N LEU A 72 25.57 1.28 17.54
CA LEU A 72 24.46 0.44 17.04
C LEU A 72 24.39 0.47 15.50
N GLY A 73 24.56 1.66 14.90
CA GLY A 73 24.57 1.82 13.45
C GLY A 73 25.69 1.02 12.77
N ASP A 74 26.89 1.01 13.35
CA ASP A 74 28.03 0.24 12.84
C ASP A 74 27.86 -1.27 13.08
N GLU A 75 27.35 -1.66 14.25
CA GLU A 75 27.20 -3.06 14.64
C GLU A 75 26.12 -3.78 13.83
N TYR A 76 24.99 -3.13 13.56
CA TYR A 76 23.84 -3.73 12.90
C TYR A 76 23.65 -3.30 11.43
N GLY A 77 24.53 -2.45 10.90
CA GLY A 77 24.39 -1.93 9.54
C GLY A 77 23.27 -0.89 9.38
N LEU A 78 22.85 -0.26 10.48
CA LEU A 78 21.76 0.74 10.53
C LEU A 78 22.29 2.17 10.41
N LYS A 79 23.26 2.41 9.52
CA LYS A 79 23.91 3.72 9.38
C LYS A 79 22.92 4.76 8.87
N VAL A 80 22.79 5.86 9.64
CA VAL A 80 22.00 7.04 9.29
C VAL A 80 22.76 8.32 9.72
N LYS A 81 22.47 9.44 9.06
CA LYS A 81 23.02 10.75 9.46
C LYS A 81 22.22 11.26 10.66
N LEU A 82 22.82 11.29 11.86
CA LEU A 82 22.14 11.63 13.11
C LEU A 82 21.61 13.08 13.15
N ASP A 83 22.20 13.98 12.39
CA ASP A 83 21.82 15.40 12.34
C ASP A 83 20.88 15.73 11.16
N ALA A 84 20.51 14.74 10.33
CA ALA A 84 19.52 14.93 9.28
C ALA A 84 18.11 14.98 9.88
N THR A 85 17.25 15.84 9.35
CA THR A 85 15.83 15.89 9.71
C THR A 85 15.08 14.75 9.02
N ILE A 86 14.06 14.20 9.67
CA ILE A 86 13.33 13.00 9.21
C ILE A 86 12.68 13.23 7.85
N ASP A 87 12.13 14.41 7.60
CA ASP A 87 11.50 14.80 6.32
C ASP A 87 12.43 14.75 5.11
N THR A 88 13.76 14.82 5.34
CA THR A 88 14.78 14.70 4.28
C THR A 88 15.22 13.28 3.98
N LEU A 89 14.77 12.30 4.78
CA LEU A 89 15.18 10.91 4.66
C LEU A 89 14.25 10.11 3.74
N SER A 90 14.83 9.19 2.96
CA SER A 90 14.04 8.18 2.26
C SER A 90 13.27 7.28 3.25
N VAL A 91 12.20 6.67 2.81
CA VAL A 91 11.37 5.78 3.64
C VAL A 91 12.19 4.63 4.25
N GLY A 92 13.12 4.05 3.50
CA GLY A 92 14.02 3.02 4.01
C GLY A 92 14.97 3.51 5.11
N LEU A 93 15.42 4.78 5.05
CA LEU A 93 16.21 5.38 6.12
C LEU A 93 15.36 5.70 7.35
N GLN A 94 14.13 6.17 7.18
CA GLN A 94 13.19 6.40 8.28
C GLN A 94 12.91 5.09 9.03
N GLN A 95 12.76 3.99 8.34
CA GLN A 95 12.59 2.67 8.95
C GLN A 95 13.81 2.26 9.79
N ARG A 96 15.04 2.51 9.31
CA ARG A 96 16.26 2.27 10.10
C ARG A 96 16.27 3.09 11.38
N VAL A 97 15.77 4.33 11.33
CA VAL A 97 15.64 5.18 12.51
C VAL A 97 14.68 4.58 13.53
N GLU A 98 13.53 4.04 13.10
CA GLU A 98 12.57 3.36 14.00
C GLU A 98 13.20 2.12 14.66
N ILE A 99 13.95 1.31 13.91
CA ILE A 99 14.67 0.15 14.45
C ILE A 99 15.74 0.60 15.45
N LEU A 100 16.55 1.62 15.10
CA LEU A 100 17.54 2.21 16.00
C LEU A 100 16.93 2.72 17.30
N LYS A 101 15.77 3.40 17.21
CA LYS A 101 15.01 3.89 18.35
C LYS A 101 14.58 2.76 19.29
N ALA A 102 14.12 1.64 18.75
CA ALA A 102 13.76 0.47 19.54
C ALA A 102 15.00 -0.18 20.21
N LEU A 103 16.09 -0.32 19.46
CA LEU A 103 17.35 -0.89 19.98
C LEU A 103 18.01 0.01 21.03
N TYR A 104 18.01 1.32 20.82
CA TYR A 104 18.51 2.29 21.81
C TYR A 104 17.78 2.19 23.15
N LYS A 105 16.47 1.89 23.11
CA LYS A 105 15.66 1.64 24.31
C LYS A 105 15.87 0.23 24.92
N GLY A 106 16.83 -0.54 24.40
CA GLY A 106 17.21 -1.85 24.93
C GLY A 106 16.30 -3.00 24.52
N ALA A 107 15.65 -2.93 23.37
CA ALA A 107 14.79 -3.99 22.86
C ALA A 107 15.59 -5.29 22.66
N LYS A 108 15.13 -6.38 23.28
CA LYS A 108 15.57 -7.76 23.08
C LYS A 108 14.61 -8.56 22.21
N ILE A 109 13.36 -8.12 22.17
CA ILE A 109 12.30 -8.63 21.31
C ILE A 109 11.83 -7.46 20.45
N LEU A 110 11.94 -7.58 19.13
CA LEU A 110 11.55 -6.55 18.17
C LEU A 110 10.35 -7.03 17.40
N ILE A 111 9.23 -6.34 17.56
CA ILE A 111 7.99 -6.58 16.80
C ILE A 111 7.96 -5.61 15.63
N LEU A 112 7.78 -6.11 14.43
CA LEU A 112 7.75 -5.35 13.18
C LEU A 112 6.42 -5.60 12.47
N ASP A 113 5.66 -4.54 12.24
CA ASP A 113 4.35 -4.60 11.59
C ASP A 113 4.46 -4.12 10.15
N GLU A 114 4.34 -5.06 9.20
CA GLU A 114 4.46 -4.86 7.74
C GLU A 114 5.67 -3.99 7.32
N PRO A 115 6.90 -4.34 7.73
CA PRO A 115 8.04 -3.43 7.60
C PRO A 115 8.51 -3.19 6.17
N THR A 116 8.04 -3.94 5.19
CA THR A 116 8.47 -3.85 3.79
C THR A 116 7.42 -3.25 2.86
N GLY A 117 6.29 -2.81 3.41
CA GLY A 117 5.13 -2.35 2.63
C GLY A 117 5.37 -1.15 1.72
N VAL A 118 6.47 -0.41 1.94
CA VAL A 118 6.81 0.82 1.20
C VAL A 118 8.27 0.83 0.71
N LEU A 119 8.98 -0.31 0.83
CA LEU A 119 10.38 -0.46 0.45
C LEU A 119 10.54 -0.97 -0.97
N THR A 120 11.63 -0.56 -1.62
CA THR A 120 12.10 -1.19 -2.86
C THR A 120 12.58 -2.62 -2.59
N PRO A 121 12.69 -3.48 -3.62
CA PRO A 121 13.29 -4.81 -3.47
C PRO A 121 14.70 -4.78 -2.87
N GLN A 122 15.52 -3.81 -3.28
CA GLN A 122 16.89 -3.64 -2.79
C GLN A 122 16.91 -3.26 -1.30
N GLU A 123 16.05 -2.31 -0.90
CA GLU A 123 15.90 -1.91 0.50
C GLU A 123 15.37 -3.08 1.37
N THR A 124 14.46 -3.88 0.82
CA THR A 124 13.96 -5.10 1.47
C THR A 124 15.06 -6.11 1.71
N GLU A 125 15.92 -6.39 0.71
CA GLU A 125 17.06 -7.28 0.88
C GLU A 125 18.07 -6.75 1.93
N GLU A 126 18.26 -5.44 1.97
CA GLU A 126 19.12 -4.82 2.96
C GLU A 126 18.53 -4.93 4.37
N LEU A 127 17.22 -4.73 4.51
CA LEU A 127 16.50 -4.93 5.77
C LEU A 127 16.62 -6.38 6.25
N PHE A 128 16.53 -7.37 5.35
CA PHE A 128 16.70 -8.78 5.71
C PHE A 128 18.13 -9.10 6.18
N ARG A 129 19.13 -8.43 5.60
CA ARG A 129 20.52 -8.53 6.10
C ARG A 129 20.65 -7.97 7.52
N ILE A 130 19.98 -6.85 7.82
CA ILE A 130 19.92 -6.25 9.16
C ILE A 130 19.24 -7.23 10.13
N PHE A 131 18.10 -7.82 9.77
CA PHE A 131 17.44 -8.84 10.60
C PHE A 131 18.34 -10.04 10.89
N GLY A 132 19.10 -10.50 9.89
CA GLY A 132 20.09 -11.54 10.07
C GLY A 132 21.21 -11.18 11.06
N ALA A 133 21.66 -9.92 11.07
CA ALA A 133 22.65 -9.42 12.03
C ALA A 133 22.07 -9.33 13.45
N LEU A 134 20.87 -8.78 13.60
CA LEU A 134 20.15 -8.69 14.88
C LEU A 134 19.92 -10.08 15.50
N LYS A 135 19.47 -11.04 14.69
CA LYS A 135 19.28 -12.44 15.11
C LYS A 135 20.57 -13.07 15.62
N LYS A 136 21.71 -12.86 14.95
CA LYS A 136 23.02 -13.37 15.38
C LYS A 136 23.46 -12.80 16.72
N GLN A 137 22.99 -11.60 17.07
CA GLN A 137 23.26 -10.94 18.36
C GLN A 137 22.24 -11.30 19.44
N GLY A 138 21.33 -12.25 19.16
CA GLY A 138 20.37 -12.75 20.13
C GLY A 138 19.09 -11.92 20.26
N VAL A 139 18.83 -10.99 19.33
CA VAL A 139 17.54 -10.28 19.26
C VAL A 139 16.50 -11.22 18.67
N THR A 140 15.38 -11.39 19.37
CA THR A 140 14.22 -12.12 18.85
C THR A 140 13.38 -11.19 18.00
N ILE A 141 13.04 -11.61 16.78
CA ILE A 141 12.23 -10.81 15.84
C ILE A 141 10.87 -11.47 15.66
N VAL A 142 9.81 -10.71 15.86
CA VAL A 142 8.42 -11.08 15.54
C VAL A 142 7.99 -10.24 14.36
N LEU A 143 7.86 -10.87 13.19
CA LEU A 143 7.45 -10.22 11.95
C LEU A 143 5.96 -10.45 11.71
N ILE A 144 5.18 -9.38 11.61
CA ILE A 144 3.79 -9.42 11.19
C ILE A 144 3.76 -9.01 9.72
N THR A 145 3.34 -9.93 8.86
CA THR A 145 3.26 -9.68 7.42
C THR A 145 2.27 -10.65 6.76
N HIS A 146 1.69 -10.22 5.67
CA HIS A 146 0.93 -11.08 4.76
C HIS A 146 1.74 -11.49 3.53
N LYS A 147 2.97 -10.99 3.37
CA LYS A 147 3.85 -11.30 2.23
C LYS A 147 4.55 -12.63 2.43
N LEU A 148 3.98 -13.68 1.81
CA LEU A 148 4.49 -15.06 1.94
C LEU A 148 5.95 -15.23 1.56
N ARG A 149 6.45 -14.42 0.62
CA ARG A 149 7.84 -14.43 0.20
C ARG A 149 8.78 -14.05 1.33
N GLU A 150 8.42 -13.03 2.10
CA GLU A 150 9.19 -12.57 3.25
C GLU A 150 9.24 -13.63 4.35
N ILE A 151 8.08 -14.22 4.65
CA ILE A 151 7.99 -15.32 5.63
C ILE A 151 8.97 -16.42 5.26
N MET A 152 8.90 -16.92 4.02
CA MET A 152 9.74 -18.02 3.55
C MET A 152 11.24 -17.67 3.52
N ALA A 153 11.59 -16.39 3.37
CA ALA A 153 12.98 -15.94 3.23
C ALA A 153 13.71 -15.78 4.56
N ILE A 154 13.04 -15.33 5.63
CA ILE A 154 13.73 -14.84 6.83
C ILE A 154 13.27 -15.47 8.15
N THR A 155 12.08 -16.11 8.19
CA THR A 155 11.57 -16.66 9.45
C THR A 155 12.04 -18.09 9.68
N ASP A 156 12.14 -18.47 10.97
CA ASP A 156 12.39 -19.86 11.38
C ASP A 156 11.08 -20.60 11.61
N GLN A 157 10.12 -19.91 12.21
CA GLN A 157 8.80 -20.42 12.52
C GLN A 157 7.73 -19.44 12.06
N VAL A 158 6.57 -19.95 11.73
CA VAL A 158 5.42 -19.18 11.31
C VAL A 158 4.17 -19.60 12.08
N SER A 159 3.48 -18.59 12.60
CA SER A 159 2.18 -18.76 13.24
C SER A 159 1.13 -18.08 12.37
N VAL A 160 0.09 -18.80 11.99
CA VAL A 160 -0.99 -18.26 11.16
C VAL A 160 -2.18 -17.91 12.03
N MET A 161 -2.58 -16.64 11.98
CA MET A 161 -3.75 -16.13 12.68
C MET A 161 -4.86 -15.81 11.68
N ARG A 162 -6.08 -16.24 11.95
CA ARG A 162 -7.26 -15.96 11.13
C ARG A 162 -8.48 -15.70 12.01
N ALA A 163 -9.17 -14.58 11.77
CA ALA A 163 -10.36 -14.17 12.54
C ALA A 163 -10.13 -14.20 14.07
N GLY A 164 -8.97 -13.74 14.53
CA GLY A 164 -8.61 -13.70 15.96
C GLY A 164 -8.20 -15.04 16.56
N GLN A 165 -8.11 -16.11 15.76
CA GLN A 165 -7.72 -17.44 16.23
C GLN A 165 -6.38 -17.86 15.62
N MET A 166 -5.53 -18.49 16.42
CA MET A 166 -4.31 -19.16 15.95
C MET A 166 -4.71 -20.49 15.29
N VAL A 167 -4.57 -20.56 13.96
CA VAL A 167 -5.02 -21.74 13.18
C VAL A 167 -3.89 -22.72 12.89
N ALA A 168 -2.64 -22.28 12.92
CA ALA A 168 -1.48 -23.13 12.71
C ALA A 168 -0.23 -22.53 13.34
N HIS A 169 0.71 -23.42 13.71
CA HIS A 169 2.08 -23.09 14.09
C HIS A 169 3.01 -24.12 13.44
N LYS A 170 4.00 -23.67 12.66
CA LYS A 170 4.86 -24.53 11.85
C LYS A 170 6.28 -24.01 11.77
N ASP A 171 7.21 -24.93 11.58
CA ASP A 171 8.55 -24.56 11.14
C ASP A 171 8.49 -24.11 9.67
N THR A 172 9.12 -22.98 9.34
CA THR A 172 9.07 -22.40 7.99
C THR A 172 9.64 -23.36 6.94
N LYS A 173 10.59 -24.20 7.30
CA LYS A 173 11.20 -25.21 6.42
C LYS A 173 10.25 -26.38 6.07
N GLU A 174 9.21 -26.59 6.86
CA GLU A 174 8.25 -27.68 6.72
C GLU A 174 6.92 -27.24 6.07
N THR A 175 6.84 -26.00 5.62
CA THR A 175 5.65 -25.45 4.99
C THR A 175 5.95 -24.86 3.60
N SER A 176 4.94 -24.43 2.89
CA SER A 176 5.04 -23.81 1.58
C SER A 176 4.18 -22.54 1.48
N ARG A 177 4.50 -21.69 0.50
CA ARG A 177 3.68 -20.49 0.20
C ARG A 177 2.22 -20.83 -0.04
N ALA A 178 1.95 -21.92 -0.77
CA ALA A 178 0.58 -22.36 -1.07
C ALA A 178 -0.17 -22.82 0.20
N GLU A 179 0.48 -23.60 1.06
CA GLU A 179 -0.10 -24.06 2.32
C GLU A 179 -0.37 -22.89 3.27
N LEU A 180 0.57 -21.95 3.41
CA LEU A 180 0.39 -20.75 4.25
C LEU A 180 -0.78 -19.90 3.73
N ALA A 181 -0.88 -19.68 2.40
CA ALA A 181 -2.00 -18.96 1.81
C ALA A 181 -3.35 -19.64 2.13
N GLU A 182 -3.42 -20.97 2.01
CA GLU A 182 -4.63 -21.76 2.32
C GLU A 182 -5.01 -21.63 3.81
N LEU A 183 -4.03 -21.70 4.71
CA LEU A 183 -4.25 -21.53 6.15
C LEU A 183 -4.74 -20.11 6.50
N MET A 184 -4.16 -19.10 5.89
CA MET A 184 -4.54 -17.68 6.11
C MET A 184 -5.96 -17.39 5.63
N VAL A 185 -6.34 -17.91 4.46
CA VAL A 185 -7.65 -17.63 3.84
C VAL A 185 -8.72 -18.64 4.29
N GLY A 186 -8.32 -19.88 4.59
CA GLY A 186 -9.23 -20.96 4.99
C GLY A 186 -9.87 -21.74 3.83
N ARG A 187 -9.40 -21.49 2.62
CA ARG A 187 -9.72 -22.22 1.38
C ARG A 187 -8.51 -22.27 0.47
N LYS A 188 -8.52 -23.12 -0.52
CA LYS A 188 -7.50 -23.09 -1.58
C LYS A 188 -7.46 -21.71 -2.25
N VAL A 189 -6.27 -21.20 -2.44
CA VAL A 189 -6.00 -19.91 -3.09
C VAL A 189 -5.11 -20.15 -4.29
N LEU A 190 -5.46 -19.57 -5.40
CA LEU A 190 -4.60 -19.52 -6.57
C LEU A 190 -3.63 -18.35 -6.43
N LEU A 191 -2.38 -18.64 -6.08
CA LEU A 191 -1.32 -17.62 -5.96
C LEU A 191 -0.92 -17.02 -7.32
N GLN A 192 -1.32 -17.66 -8.42
CA GLN A 192 -1.12 -17.15 -9.78
C GLN A 192 -2.48 -16.87 -10.40
N VAL A 193 -2.64 -15.67 -10.92
CA VAL A 193 -3.82 -15.30 -11.67
C VAL A 193 -3.81 -16.02 -13.01
N HIS A 194 -4.87 -16.75 -13.31
CA HIS A 194 -5.02 -17.36 -14.62
C HIS A 194 -5.58 -16.32 -15.59
N LYS A 195 -4.75 -15.87 -16.53
CA LYS A 195 -5.18 -14.93 -17.57
C LYS A 195 -5.02 -15.54 -18.96
N ASN A 196 -6.05 -15.37 -19.79
CA ASN A 196 -5.97 -15.71 -21.21
C ASN A 196 -5.08 -14.71 -21.95
N PRO A 197 -4.59 -15.02 -23.16
CA PRO A 197 -3.93 -14.04 -24.00
C PRO A 197 -4.82 -12.80 -24.19
N ALA A 198 -4.24 -11.62 -24.06
CA ALA A 198 -4.98 -10.37 -24.18
C ALA A 198 -5.51 -10.18 -25.61
N ASN A 199 -6.76 -9.73 -25.72
CA ASN A 199 -7.34 -9.34 -27.01
C ASN A 199 -7.25 -7.81 -27.17
N VAL A 200 -6.03 -7.35 -27.40
CA VAL A 200 -5.70 -5.91 -27.48
C VAL A 200 -6.31 -5.28 -28.72
N ARG A 201 -7.00 -4.13 -28.56
CA ARG A 201 -7.68 -3.40 -29.61
C ARG A 201 -7.15 -1.96 -29.71
N ALA A 202 -7.94 -1.06 -30.29
CA ALA A 202 -7.60 0.35 -30.41
C ALA A 202 -7.37 1.02 -29.05
N PRO A 203 -6.51 2.05 -28.97
CA PRO A 203 -6.29 2.82 -27.76
C PRO A 203 -7.57 3.59 -27.37
N LEU A 204 -7.93 3.52 -26.10
CA LEU A 204 -9.03 4.30 -25.50
C LEU A 204 -8.50 5.53 -24.75
N MET A 205 -7.21 5.54 -24.42
CA MET A 205 -6.53 6.70 -23.86
C MET A 205 -5.17 6.86 -24.53
N LYS A 206 -4.79 8.11 -24.84
CA LYS A 206 -3.46 8.48 -25.34
C LYS A 206 -2.94 9.64 -24.53
N VAL A 207 -1.75 9.48 -23.98
CA VAL A 207 -1.05 10.51 -23.23
C VAL A 207 0.17 10.93 -24.03
N LYS A 208 0.34 12.23 -24.25
CA LYS A 208 1.46 12.77 -25.03
C LYS A 208 2.11 13.94 -24.28
N HIS A 209 3.40 13.81 -24.03
CA HIS A 209 4.24 14.85 -23.47
C HIS A 209 3.70 15.43 -22.16
N LEU A 210 3.09 14.58 -21.32
CA LEU A 210 2.47 14.99 -20.05
C LEU A 210 3.53 15.44 -19.06
N THR A 211 3.43 16.70 -18.63
CA THR A 211 4.25 17.27 -17.57
C THR A 211 3.35 17.83 -16.47
N ILE A 212 3.72 17.55 -15.21
CA ILE A 212 3.00 18.05 -14.04
C ILE A 212 4.01 18.65 -13.09
N ALA A 213 3.80 19.91 -12.70
CA ALA A 213 4.57 20.58 -11.65
C ALA A 213 3.69 20.80 -10.41
N ASP A 214 4.31 20.68 -9.24
CA ASP A 214 3.66 20.99 -7.98
C ASP A 214 3.54 22.52 -7.75
N LYS A 215 2.94 22.91 -6.64
CA LYS A 215 2.75 24.34 -6.29
C LYS A 215 4.05 25.12 -6.09
N GLN A 216 5.17 24.43 -5.90
CA GLN A 216 6.50 25.00 -5.75
C GLN A 216 7.26 25.07 -7.08
N GLY A 217 6.65 24.56 -8.16
CA GLY A 217 7.26 24.54 -9.50
C GLY A 217 8.17 23.32 -9.73
N VAL A 218 8.19 22.35 -8.82
CA VAL A 218 8.96 21.11 -9.01
C VAL A 218 8.18 20.17 -9.93
N GLU A 219 8.81 19.77 -11.03
CA GLU A 219 8.22 18.81 -11.97
C GLU A 219 8.16 17.42 -11.33
N ARG A 220 6.94 16.92 -11.12
CA ARG A 220 6.65 15.58 -10.58
C ARG A 220 6.47 14.55 -11.68
N LEU A 221 6.01 14.98 -12.86
CA LEU A 221 6.05 14.19 -14.10
C LEU A 221 6.69 15.02 -15.18
N LYS A 222 7.52 14.38 -16.02
CA LYS A 222 8.36 15.01 -17.04
C LYS A 222 8.21 14.24 -18.34
N ASP A 223 7.54 14.85 -19.32
CA ASP A 223 7.43 14.35 -20.70
C ASP A 223 6.89 12.91 -20.84
N VAL A 224 5.92 12.53 -19.99
CA VAL A 224 5.35 11.17 -19.99
C VAL A 224 4.42 10.97 -21.18
N SER A 225 4.68 9.93 -21.99
CA SER A 225 3.87 9.58 -23.15
C SER A 225 3.61 8.08 -23.22
N PHE A 226 2.35 7.66 -23.36
CA PHE A 226 1.95 6.26 -23.55
C PHE A 226 0.54 6.14 -24.12
N GLU A 227 0.16 4.92 -24.52
CA GLU A 227 -1.19 4.57 -24.93
C GLU A 227 -1.73 3.47 -24.04
N LEU A 228 -3.00 3.56 -23.67
CA LEU A 228 -3.76 2.54 -22.98
C LEU A 228 -4.84 2.01 -23.92
N ARG A 229 -4.81 0.70 -24.18
CA ARG A 229 -5.63 0.06 -25.22
C ARG A 229 -6.76 -0.76 -24.63
N ALA A 230 -7.85 -0.88 -25.37
CA ALA A 230 -8.94 -1.76 -25.00
C ALA A 230 -8.49 -3.22 -24.99
N GLY A 231 -8.90 -3.96 -23.97
CA GLY A 231 -8.54 -5.37 -23.80
C GLY A 231 -7.11 -5.60 -23.29
N GLU A 232 -6.48 -4.58 -22.70
CA GLU A 232 -5.18 -4.74 -22.03
C GLU A 232 -5.20 -4.21 -20.58
N VAL A 233 -4.32 -4.76 -19.76
CA VAL A 233 -3.87 -4.15 -18.50
C VAL A 233 -2.47 -3.59 -18.72
N LEU A 234 -2.34 -2.26 -18.68
CA LEU A 234 -1.06 -1.58 -18.65
C LEU A 234 -0.63 -1.35 -17.20
N GLY A 235 0.44 -2.04 -16.79
CA GLY A 235 1.05 -1.86 -15.47
C GLY A 235 1.97 -0.65 -15.44
N VAL A 236 1.91 0.11 -14.37
CA VAL A 236 2.85 1.19 -14.05
C VAL A 236 3.57 0.81 -12.79
N ALA A 237 4.82 0.37 -12.94
CA ALA A 237 5.72 0.05 -11.84
C ALA A 237 6.51 1.29 -11.41
N GLY A 238 6.90 1.36 -10.15
CA GLY A 238 7.72 2.43 -9.60
C GLY A 238 7.70 2.42 -8.08
N VAL A 239 8.64 3.11 -7.45
CA VAL A 239 8.61 3.32 -6.00
C VAL A 239 7.73 4.51 -5.64
N SER A 240 7.21 4.53 -4.41
CA SER A 240 6.40 5.67 -3.93
C SER A 240 7.16 6.98 -4.10
N GLY A 241 6.50 7.99 -4.68
CA GLY A 241 7.08 9.32 -4.92
C GLY A 241 7.68 9.52 -6.31
N ASN A 242 7.68 8.50 -7.19
CA ASN A 242 8.20 8.61 -8.56
C ASN A 242 7.16 9.13 -9.57
N GLY A 243 6.07 9.77 -9.12
CA GLY A 243 5.08 10.42 -9.98
C GLY A 243 3.82 9.58 -10.26
N GLN A 244 3.67 8.38 -9.68
CA GLN A 244 2.49 7.53 -9.91
C GLN A 244 1.20 8.19 -9.45
N THR A 245 1.20 8.81 -8.26
CA THR A 245 0.04 9.52 -7.70
C THR A 245 -0.37 10.67 -8.61
N GLU A 246 0.59 11.50 -9.01
CA GLU A 246 0.38 12.63 -9.90
C GLU A 246 -0.15 12.18 -11.28
N LEU A 247 0.35 11.04 -11.77
CA LEU A 247 -0.15 10.44 -13.02
C LEU A 247 -1.65 10.09 -12.90
N LEU A 248 -2.04 9.34 -11.87
CA LEU A 248 -3.44 8.96 -11.65
C LEU A 248 -4.35 10.17 -11.44
N GLU A 249 -3.91 11.16 -10.66
CA GLU A 249 -4.64 12.38 -10.38
C GLU A 249 -4.84 13.23 -11.63
N ALA A 250 -3.83 13.34 -12.50
CA ALA A 250 -3.96 14.07 -13.77
C ALA A 250 -4.87 13.34 -14.76
N LEU A 251 -4.71 12.01 -14.92
CA LEU A 251 -5.54 11.21 -15.81
C LEU A 251 -7.02 11.20 -15.38
N SER A 252 -7.29 11.34 -14.09
CA SER A 252 -8.65 11.44 -13.53
C SER A 252 -9.18 12.87 -13.45
N GLY A 253 -8.42 13.88 -13.89
CA GLY A 253 -8.82 15.28 -13.91
C GLY A 253 -8.83 15.97 -12.54
N ILE A 254 -8.18 15.38 -11.52
CA ILE A 254 -8.09 15.93 -10.16
C ILE A 254 -7.02 17.02 -10.10
N VAL A 255 -5.86 16.78 -10.73
CA VAL A 255 -4.75 17.73 -10.80
C VAL A 255 -4.62 18.22 -12.25
N PRO A 256 -4.51 19.54 -12.48
CA PRO A 256 -4.28 20.07 -13.82
C PRO A 256 -2.86 19.74 -14.30
N MET A 257 -2.71 19.43 -15.58
CA MET A 257 -1.40 19.27 -16.20
C MET A 257 -0.74 20.63 -16.47
N THR A 258 0.57 20.66 -16.45
CA THR A 258 1.38 21.85 -16.81
C THR A 258 1.53 21.97 -18.32
N SER A 259 1.77 20.84 -19.00
CA SER A 259 1.85 20.76 -20.46
C SER A 259 1.52 19.35 -20.95
N GLY A 260 1.39 19.18 -22.25
CA GLY A 260 1.02 17.91 -22.89
C GLY A 260 -0.46 17.83 -23.22
N THR A 261 -0.90 16.65 -23.70
CA THR A 261 -2.29 16.37 -24.04
C THR A 261 -2.69 14.96 -23.60
N ILE A 262 -3.94 14.81 -23.19
CA ILE A 262 -4.56 13.53 -22.89
C ILE A 262 -5.81 13.41 -23.74
N GLU A 263 -5.87 12.40 -24.61
CA GLU A 263 -7.07 11.99 -25.32
C GLU A 263 -7.67 10.79 -24.58
N VAL A 264 -8.91 10.89 -24.13
CA VAL A 264 -9.63 9.80 -23.47
C VAL A 264 -11.02 9.64 -24.08
N LEU A 265 -11.31 8.43 -24.58
CA LEU A 265 -12.60 8.07 -25.19
C LEU A 265 -13.03 9.08 -26.28
N GLY A 266 -12.06 9.57 -27.07
CA GLY A 266 -12.27 10.54 -28.16
C GLY A 266 -12.41 12.00 -27.72
N CYS A 267 -12.27 12.29 -26.42
CA CYS A 267 -12.21 13.65 -25.90
C CYS A 267 -10.79 14.03 -25.56
N GLU A 268 -10.30 15.16 -26.08
CA GLU A 268 -8.97 15.69 -25.77
C GLU A 268 -9.04 16.72 -24.64
N MET A 269 -8.07 16.68 -23.74
CA MET A 269 -7.84 17.68 -22.71
C MET A 269 -6.38 18.11 -22.69
N ASP A 270 -6.15 19.37 -22.36
CA ASP A 270 -4.84 20.00 -22.21
C ASP A 270 -4.84 20.98 -21.03
N ALA A 271 -3.71 21.66 -20.82
CA ALA A 271 -3.58 22.63 -19.72
C ALA A 271 -4.57 23.81 -19.80
N LYS A 272 -5.07 24.13 -21.01
CA LYS A 272 -6.02 25.24 -21.22
C LYS A 272 -7.48 24.77 -21.15
N HIS A 273 -7.72 23.52 -21.49
CA HIS A 273 -9.06 22.90 -21.56
C HIS A 273 -9.08 21.61 -20.70
N PRO A 274 -8.97 21.72 -19.36
CA PRO A 274 -9.03 20.56 -18.49
C PRO A 274 -10.45 19.99 -18.43
N LEU A 275 -10.55 18.67 -18.35
CA LEU A 275 -11.81 17.99 -18.07
C LEU A 275 -11.90 17.69 -16.57
N ALA A 276 -13.03 18.06 -15.97
CA ALA A 276 -13.30 17.76 -14.57
C ALA A 276 -13.62 16.26 -14.35
N PRO A 277 -13.37 15.70 -13.15
CA PRO A 277 -13.57 14.28 -12.85
C PRO A 277 -14.99 13.78 -13.11
N ASP A 278 -16.03 14.61 -12.89
CA ASP A 278 -17.42 14.26 -13.15
C ASP A 278 -17.67 14.09 -14.66
N ARG A 279 -17.04 14.92 -15.49
CA ARG A 279 -17.13 14.80 -16.94
C ARG A 279 -16.44 13.54 -17.44
N LEU A 280 -15.26 13.22 -16.92
CA LEU A 280 -14.53 12.00 -17.27
C LEU A 280 -15.33 10.75 -16.90
N ARG A 281 -15.99 10.75 -15.72
CA ARG A 281 -16.91 9.67 -15.32
C ARG A 281 -18.07 9.51 -16.29
N GLN A 282 -18.67 10.60 -16.74
CA GLN A 282 -19.75 10.58 -17.75
C GLN A 282 -19.29 9.99 -19.08
N LEU A 283 -18.03 10.17 -19.47
CA LEU A 283 -17.44 9.57 -20.67
C LEU A 283 -17.19 8.07 -20.52
N GLY A 284 -17.14 7.53 -19.30
CA GLY A 284 -16.87 6.11 -19.06
C GLY A 284 -15.50 5.82 -18.44
N LEU A 285 -14.86 6.82 -17.82
CA LEU A 285 -13.64 6.62 -17.03
C LEU A 285 -14.00 6.43 -15.56
N ALA A 286 -13.42 5.42 -14.92
CA ALA A 286 -13.49 5.23 -13.47
C ALA A 286 -12.09 5.28 -12.85
N HIS A 287 -12.00 5.72 -11.58
CA HIS A 287 -10.75 5.87 -10.86
C HIS A 287 -10.84 5.31 -9.45
N VAL A 288 -9.99 4.34 -9.16
CA VAL A 288 -9.72 3.79 -7.83
C VAL A 288 -8.44 4.43 -7.32
N PRO A 289 -8.49 5.31 -6.30
CA PRO A 289 -7.32 6.05 -5.83
C PRO A 289 -6.35 5.16 -5.04
N GLU A 290 -5.08 5.55 -4.99
CA GLU A 290 -4.04 4.87 -4.19
C GLU A 290 -4.31 4.97 -2.69
N ASP A 291 -4.69 6.15 -2.21
CA ASP A 291 -5.06 6.38 -0.81
C ASP A 291 -6.58 6.29 -0.63
N ARG A 292 -7.03 5.11 -0.20
CA ARG A 292 -8.45 4.84 0.04
C ARG A 292 -9.04 5.70 1.14
N GLN A 293 -8.25 6.06 2.18
CA GLN A 293 -8.74 6.83 3.33
C GLN A 293 -8.88 8.32 3.02
N ARG A 294 -7.94 8.86 2.25
CA ARG A 294 -7.94 10.27 1.87
C ARG A 294 -8.88 10.58 0.72
N MET A 295 -8.97 9.69 -0.28
CA MET A 295 -9.65 9.98 -1.55
C MET A 295 -10.74 8.96 -1.93
N GLY A 296 -10.70 7.77 -1.35
CA GLY A 296 -11.61 6.68 -1.74
C GLY A 296 -12.92 6.67 -0.95
N LEU A 297 -12.86 6.97 0.35
CA LEU A 297 -13.98 6.93 1.29
C LEU A 297 -13.98 8.17 2.18
N ILE A 298 -15.11 8.41 2.83
CA ILE A 298 -15.20 9.35 3.95
C ILE A 298 -15.43 8.52 5.22
N SER A 299 -14.51 8.60 6.17
CA SER A 299 -14.46 7.73 7.35
C SER A 299 -15.76 7.76 8.18
N ASP A 300 -16.35 8.93 8.34
CA ASP A 300 -17.60 9.13 9.11
C ASP A 300 -18.88 8.76 8.36
N PHE A 301 -18.80 8.60 7.05
CA PHE A 301 -19.93 8.20 6.23
C PHE A 301 -20.25 6.71 6.41
N SER A 302 -21.54 6.38 6.29
CA SER A 302 -21.97 4.99 6.14
C SER A 302 -21.42 4.38 4.84
N ALA A 303 -21.39 3.07 4.77
CA ALA A 303 -21.00 2.37 3.53
C ALA A 303 -21.92 2.76 2.34
N SER A 304 -23.21 2.98 2.60
CA SER A 304 -24.17 3.41 1.57
C SER A 304 -23.85 4.80 1.02
N GLU A 305 -23.49 5.76 1.89
CA GLU A 305 -23.06 7.09 1.47
C GLU A 305 -21.73 7.05 0.73
N SER A 306 -20.77 6.25 1.21
CA SER A 306 -19.46 6.07 0.54
C SER A 306 -19.59 5.36 -0.82
N ALA A 307 -20.52 4.43 -0.96
CA ALA A 307 -20.83 3.78 -2.23
C ALA A 307 -21.49 4.73 -3.26
N LEU A 308 -22.00 5.87 -2.81
CA LEU A 308 -22.64 6.89 -3.64
C LEU A 308 -21.67 7.98 -4.12
N LEU A 309 -20.49 8.10 -3.51
CA LEU A 309 -19.52 9.17 -3.80
C LEU A 309 -19.18 9.25 -5.30
N GLY A 310 -19.41 10.44 -5.88
CA GLY A 310 -19.21 10.72 -7.29
C GLY A 310 -20.35 10.26 -8.23
N TYR A 311 -21.38 9.56 -7.72
CA TYR A 311 -22.48 8.99 -8.49
C TYR A 311 -23.88 9.43 -8.00
N HIS A 312 -23.94 10.47 -7.19
CA HIS A 312 -25.20 10.99 -6.64
C HIS A 312 -26.20 11.51 -7.68
N THR A 313 -25.73 11.78 -8.90
CA THR A 313 -26.56 12.21 -10.04
C THR A 313 -27.09 11.06 -10.89
N ASP A 314 -26.74 9.79 -10.60
CA ASP A 314 -27.19 8.63 -11.37
C ASP A 314 -28.73 8.48 -11.31
N PRO A 315 -29.42 8.48 -12.47
CA PRO A 315 -30.89 8.35 -12.52
C PRO A 315 -31.42 7.06 -11.90
N LYS A 316 -30.59 6.01 -11.78
CA LYS A 316 -30.98 4.74 -11.13
C LYS A 316 -31.20 4.92 -9.63
N ILE A 317 -30.49 5.83 -9.01
CA ILE A 317 -30.47 6.07 -7.55
C ILE A 317 -31.21 7.36 -7.22
N ASN A 318 -31.14 8.35 -8.11
CA ASN A 318 -31.70 9.69 -7.95
C ASN A 318 -33.06 9.80 -8.65
N SER A 319 -34.01 10.51 -8.04
CA SER A 319 -35.32 10.86 -8.61
C SER A 319 -35.38 12.38 -8.81
N GLY A 320 -34.53 12.93 -9.66
CA GLY A 320 -34.37 14.36 -9.88
C GLY A 320 -33.54 15.04 -8.82
N ILE A 321 -34.14 15.90 -7.98
CA ILE A 321 -33.42 16.57 -6.88
C ILE A 321 -33.41 15.78 -5.56
N TRP A 322 -34.12 14.66 -5.49
CA TRP A 322 -34.26 13.85 -4.28
C TRP A 322 -33.50 12.54 -4.39
N LEU A 323 -32.60 12.30 -3.46
CA LEU A 323 -31.99 10.98 -3.27
C LEU A 323 -32.99 10.07 -2.52
N SER A 324 -33.10 8.83 -2.97
CA SER A 324 -33.91 7.82 -2.31
C SER A 324 -33.03 6.92 -1.44
N ASP A 325 -33.07 7.09 -0.12
CA ASP A 325 -32.28 6.28 0.83
C ASP A 325 -32.48 4.79 0.58
N ARG A 326 -33.72 4.37 0.32
CA ARG A 326 -34.02 2.97 0.00
C ARG A 326 -33.28 2.46 -1.26
N LYS A 327 -33.16 3.29 -2.30
CA LYS A 327 -32.43 2.92 -3.53
C LYS A 327 -30.93 2.93 -3.29
N VAL A 328 -30.42 3.89 -2.52
CA VAL A 328 -29.01 3.99 -2.15
C VAL A 328 -28.59 2.77 -1.33
N GLU A 329 -29.35 2.39 -0.31
CA GLU A 329 -29.08 1.17 0.48
C GLU A 329 -29.18 -0.11 -0.37
N ALA A 330 -30.18 -0.23 -1.23
CA ALA A 330 -30.33 -1.38 -2.10
C ALA A 330 -29.14 -1.53 -3.07
N ASN A 331 -28.68 -0.40 -3.66
CA ASN A 331 -27.50 -0.37 -4.49
C ASN A 331 -26.24 -0.78 -3.70
N CYS A 332 -26.04 -0.23 -2.50
CA CYS A 332 -24.91 -0.59 -1.63
C CYS A 332 -24.93 -2.09 -1.27
N LYS A 333 -26.07 -2.65 -0.92
CA LYS A 333 -26.21 -4.09 -0.65
C LYS A 333 -25.82 -4.94 -1.85
N ALA A 334 -26.25 -4.56 -3.06
CA ALA A 334 -25.87 -5.26 -4.29
C ALA A 334 -24.35 -5.21 -4.52
N LEU A 335 -23.72 -4.03 -4.35
CA LEU A 335 -22.26 -3.86 -4.43
C LEU A 335 -21.53 -4.72 -3.40
N MET A 336 -21.98 -4.71 -2.14
CA MET A 336 -21.39 -5.51 -1.07
C MET A 336 -21.49 -7.01 -1.35
N GLN A 337 -22.61 -7.47 -1.92
CA GLN A 337 -22.79 -8.85 -2.30
C GLN A 337 -21.88 -9.24 -3.46
N ALA A 338 -21.79 -8.41 -4.51
CA ALA A 338 -20.99 -8.67 -5.71
C ALA A 338 -19.47 -8.75 -5.39
N PHE A 339 -19.01 -7.99 -4.38
CA PHE A 339 -17.59 -7.92 -4.00
C PHE A 339 -17.28 -8.59 -2.66
N ASP A 340 -18.21 -9.33 -2.09
CA ASP A 340 -18.06 -10.00 -0.78
C ASP A 340 -17.52 -9.06 0.30
N VAL A 341 -18.12 -7.87 0.44
CA VAL A 341 -17.80 -6.90 1.49
C VAL A 341 -18.43 -7.34 2.79
N ARG A 342 -17.64 -7.44 3.86
CA ARG A 342 -18.10 -7.90 5.17
C ARG A 342 -17.72 -6.96 6.32
N PRO A 343 -18.65 -6.72 7.27
CA PRO A 343 -20.02 -7.20 7.29
C PRO A 343 -20.88 -6.53 6.19
N ALA A 344 -21.89 -7.21 5.68
CA ALA A 344 -22.79 -6.70 4.64
C ALA A 344 -23.85 -5.74 5.23
N ASP A 345 -23.39 -4.69 5.91
CA ASP A 345 -24.21 -3.67 6.55
C ASP A 345 -24.00 -2.31 5.91
N PRO A 346 -24.95 -1.80 5.09
CA PRO A 346 -24.87 -0.48 4.45
C PRO A 346 -24.83 0.69 5.41
N GLN A 347 -25.29 0.52 6.64
CA GLN A 347 -25.35 1.59 7.66
C GLN A 347 -24.08 1.66 8.50
N LEU A 348 -23.21 0.63 8.42
CA LEU A 348 -21.96 0.65 9.15
C LEU A 348 -21.06 1.78 8.61
N LYS A 349 -20.44 2.53 9.54
CA LYS A 349 -19.47 3.57 9.16
C LYS A 349 -18.30 3.00 8.40
N SER A 350 -17.84 3.72 7.38
CA SER A 350 -16.72 3.33 6.51
C SER A 350 -15.44 3.06 7.31
N ALA A 351 -15.17 3.82 8.38
CA ALA A 351 -14.05 3.62 9.29
C ALA A 351 -14.04 2.25 10.00
N ASN A 352 -15.21 1.64 10.18
CA ASN A 352 -15.36 0.38 10.94
C ASN A 352 -15.13 -0.88 10.09
N PHE A 353 -14.94 -0.73 8.78
CA PHE A 353 -14.53 -1.85 7.93
C PHE A 353 -13.02 -2.09 8.00
N SER A 354 -12.61 -3.34 7.88
CA SER A 354 -11.18 -3.63 7.65
C SER A 354 -10.70 -3.01 6.34
N GLY A 355 -9.40 -2.75 6.24
CA GLY A 355 -8.80 -2.17 5.03
C GLY A 355 -9.15 -2.92 3.74
N GLY A 356 -9.17 -4.24 3.78
CA GLY A 356 -9.59 -5.07 2.65
C GLY A 356 -11.05 -4.87 2.25
N ASN A 357 -11.97 -4.73 3.22
CA ASN A 357 -13.39 -4.47 2.93
C ASN A 357 -13.65 -3.04 2.46
N GLN A 358 -12.89 -2.06 2.97
CA GLN A 358 -12.90 -0.70 2.43
C GLN A 358 -12.49 -0.70 0.95
N GLN A 359 -11.41 -1.39 0.61
CA GLN A 359 -10.91 -1.50 -0.76
C GLN A 359 -11.92 -2.19 -1.68
N LYS A 360 -12.53 -3.30 -1.24
CA LYS A 360 -13.59 -3.99 -1.99
C LYS A 360 -14.79 -3.09 -2.25
N LEU A 361 -15.18 -2.23 -1.29
CA LEU A 361 -16.29 -1.31 -1.47
C LEU A 361 -16.00 -0.23 -2.52
N ILE A 362 -14.76 0.32 -2.53
CA ILE A 362 -14.34 1.29 -3.55
C ILE A 362 -14.30 0.63 -4.93
N LEU A 363 -13.68 -0.54 -5.04
CA LEU A 363 -13.61 -1.29 -6.29
C LEU A 363 -15.02 -1.64 -6.80
N ALA A 364 -15.93 -2.07 -5.92
CA ALA A 364 -17.32 -2.35 -6.29
C ALA A 364 -17.99 -1.10 -6.87
N ARG A 365 -17.84 0.05 -6.22
CA ARG A 365 -18.40 1.33 -6.66
C ARG A 365 -17.94 1.70 -8.06
N GLU A 366 -16.65 1.56 -8.34
CA GLU A 366 -16.06 1.98 -9.61
C GLU A 366 -16.27 0.93 -10.73
N MET A 367 -16.08 -0.38 -10.43
CA MET A 367 -16.11 -1.43 -11.46
C MET A 367 -17.54 -1.84 -11.88
N GLU A 368 -18.52 -1.85 -10.96
CA GLU A 368 -19.90 -2.21 -11.28
C GLU A 368 -20.61 -1.17 -12.18
N ARG A 369 -20.00 -0.01 -12.41
CA ARG A 369 -20.42 0.97 -13.42
C ARG A 369 -20.03 0.58 -14.83
N ASN A 370 -19.28 -0.51 -14.97
CA ASN A 370 -18.79 -1.04 -16.23
C ASN A 370 -18.06 0.02 -17.09
N PRO A 371 -17.05 0.72 -16.56
CA PRO A 371 -16.34 1.77 -17.28
C PRO A 371 -15.59 1.20 -18.48
N ASP A 372 -15.32 2.05 -19.49
CA ASP A 372 -14.49 1.68 -20.64
C ASP A 372 -13.01 1.84 -20.35
N VAL A 373 -12.66 2.81 -19.49
CA VAL A 373 -11.30 3.05 -18.98
C VAL A 373 -11.34 3.00 -17.46
N LEU A 374 -10.48 2.16 -16.86
CA LEU A 374 -10.37 1.97 -15.42
C LEU A 374 -8.94 2.29 -14.98
N LEU A 375 -8.80 3.34 -14.17
CA LEU A 375 -7.54 3.70 -13.50
C LEU A 375 -7.54 3.12 -12.09
N ILE A 376 -6.54 2.33 -11.73
CA ILE A 376 -6.46 1.68 -10.42
C ILE A 376 -5.11 1.95 -9.79
N GLY A 377 -5.12 2.57 -8.61
CA GLY A 377 -3.93 2.78 -7.79
C GLY A 377 -3.90 1.83 -6.60
N GLN A 378 -2.81 1.08 -6.43
CA GLN A 378 -2.49 0.26 -5.26
C GLN A 378 -3.66 -0.64 -4.79
N PRO A 379 -4.30 -1.44 -5.67
CA PRO A 379 -5.56 -2.11 -5.32
C PRO A 379 -5.44 -3.13 -4.20
N THR A 380 -4.25 -3.67 -3.96
CA THR A 380 -4.01 -4.72 -2.96
C THR A 380 -3.28 -4.23 -1.72
N ARG A 381 -2.98 -2.94 -1.64
CA ARG A 381 -2.26 -2.37 -0.48
C ARG A 381 -3.04 -2.54 0.82
N GLY A 382 -2.44 -3.28 1.77
CA GLY A 382 -3.02 -3.54 3.09
C GLY A 382 -4.33 -4.32 3.03
N VAL A 383 -4.44 -5.30 2.12
CA VAL A 383 -5.53 -6.27 2.04
C VAL A 383 -5.00 -7.69 2.21
N ASP A 384 -5.85 -8.59 2.66
CA ASP A 384 -5.48 -9.99 2.85
C ASP A 384 -5.36 -10.76 1.51
N ILE A 385 -4.64 -11.89 1.53
CA ILE A 385 -4.37 -12.71 0.34
C ILE A 385 -5.66 -13.14 -0.38
N GLY A 386 -6.73 -13.45 0.36
CA GLY A 386 -8.00 -13.83 -0.25
C GLY A 386 -8.69 -12.70 -1.00
N ALA A 387 -8.52 -11.46 -0.51
CA ALA A 387 -8.99 -10.27 -1.21
C ALA A 387 -8.11 -9.96 -2.43
N ILE A 388 -6.78 -10.18 -2.37
CA ILE A 388 -5.86 -10.00 -3.49
C ILE A 388 -6.29 -10.87 -4.69
N GLU A 389 -6.47 -12.17 -4.48
CA GLU A 389 -6.93 -13.11 -5.52
C GLU A 389 -8.23 -12.61 -6.20
N PHE A 390 -9.21 -12.21 -5.38
CA PHE A 390 -10.48 -11.70 -5.87
C PHE A 390 -10.32 -10.43 -6.70
N ILE A 391 -9.52 -9.46 -6.21
CA ILE A 391 -9.28 -8.17 -6.89
C ILE A 391 -8.59 -8.40 -8.23
N HIS A 392 -7.54 -9.22 -8.26
CA HIS A 392 -6.82 -9.55 -9.48
C HIS A 392 -7.75 -10.19 -10.52
N GLN A 393 -8.60 -11.16 -10.10
CA GLN A 393 -9.55 -11.77 -11.01
C GLN A 393 -10.52 -10.75 -11.60
N ARG A 394 -11.04 -9.81 -10.79
CA ARG A 394 -11.93 -8.74 -11.28
C ARG A 394 -11.25 -7.81 -12.29
N ILE A 395 -9.96 -7.50 -12.09
CA ILE A 395 -9.18 -6.71 -13.06
C ILE A 395 -9.06 -7.47 -14.39
N ILE A 396 -8.76 -8.76 -14.34
CA ILE A 396 -8.67 -9.61 -15.54
C ILE A 396 -10.03 -9.74 -16.23
N ASP A 397 -11.12 -9.91 -15.47
CA ASP A 397 -12.47 -9.97 -16.04
C ASP A 397 -12.82 -8.67 -16.81
N MET A 398 -12.45 -7.50 -16.27
CA MET A 398 -12.62 -6.20 -16.96
C MET A 398 -11.79 -6.15 -18.26
N ARG A 399 -10.52 -6.55 -18.23
CA ARG A 399 -9.67 -6.66 -19.40
C ARG A 399 -10.29 -7.57 -20.48
N ASP A 400 -10.70 -8.78 -20.07
CA ASP A 400 -11.28 -9.77 -20.97
C ASP A 400 -12.64 -9.32 -21.57
N ALA A 401 -13.36 -8.47 -20.83
CA ALA A 401 -14.54 -7.77 -21.36
C ALA A 401 -14.20 -6.65 -22.36
N GLY A 402 -12.93 -6.43 -22.67
CA GLY A 402 -12.45 -5.45 -23.65
C GLY A 402 -12.27 -4.05 -23.10
N LYS A 403 -12.21 -3.89 -21.77
CA LYS A 403 -11.93 -2.60 -21.12
C LYS A 403 -10.44 -2.28 -21.13
N ALA A 404 -10.10 -1.01 -21.01
CA ALA A 404 -8.72 -0.54 -20.87
C ALA A 404 -8.43 -0.33 -19.39
N VAL A 405 -7.42 -1.01 -18.83
CA VAL A 405 -7.10 -0.92 -17.41
C VAL A 405 -5.67 -0.41 -17.22
N LEU A 406 -5.51 0.71 -16.51
CA LEU A 406 -4.22 1.19 -16.01
C LEU A 406 -4.08 0.75 -14.55
N LEU A 407 -3.10 -0.10 -14.28
CA LEU A 407 -2.79 -0.60 -12.95
C LEU A 407 -1.49 0.03 -12.44
N VAL A 408 -1.58 0.86 -11.41
CA VAL A 408 -0.42 1.43 -10.72
C VAL A 408 -0.18 0.67 -9.44
N SER A 409 1.01 0.09 -9.26
CA SER A 409 1.37 -0.63 -8.04
C SER A 409 2.86 -0.58 -7.76
N VAL A 410 3.22 -0.54 -6.48
CA VAL A 410 4.59 -0.72 -5.99
C VAL A 410 4.93 -2.21 -5.82
N GLU A 411 3.92 -3.09 -5.80
CA GLU A 411 4.09 -4.53 -5.65
C GLU A 411 4.42 -5.15 -7.01
N LEU A 412 5.69 -5.52 -7.22
CA LEU A 412 6.14 -6.07 -8.51
C LEU A 412 5.46 -7.40 -8.85
N ASP A 413 5.18 -8.24 -7.85
CA ASP A 413 4.43 -9.50 -8.06
C ASP A 413 3.02 -9.23 -8.63
N GLU A 414 2.34 -8.16 -8.19
CA GLU A 414 1.06 -7.73 -8.73
C GLU A 414 1.20 -7.26 -10.18
N ILE A 415 2.14 -6.34 -10.43
CA ILE A 415 2.40 -5.81 -11.79
C ILE A 415 2.70 -6.94 -12.76
N MET A 416 3.62 -7.84 -12.45
CA MET A 416 4.00 -8.95 -13.33
C MET A 416 2.86 -9.95 -13.54
N SER A 417 2.05 -10.22 -12.52
CA SER A 417 1.00 -11.24 -12.63
C SER A 417 -0.24 -10.77 -13.38
N VAL A 418 -0.62 -9.49 -13.25
CA VAL A 418 -1.88 -8.96 -13.77
C VAL A 418 -1.69 -8.23 -15.10
N SER A 419 -0.56 -7.53 -15.30
CA SER A 419 -0.35 -6.69 -16.48
C SER A 419 -0.05 -7.49 -17.75
N ASP A 420 -0.38 -6.94 -18.89
CA ASP A 420 0.02 -7.44 -20.22
C ASP A 420 1.26 -6.70 -20.73
N ARG A 421 1.33 -5.40 -20.47
CA ARG A 421 2.45 -4.51 -20.74
C ARG A 421 2.79 -3.70 -19.50
N ILE A 422 4.08 -3.36 -19.34
CA ILE A 422 4.56 -2.62 -18.16
C ILE A 422 5.33 -1.38 -18.63
N ILE A 423 5.07 -0.26 -17.99
CA ILE A 423 5.93 0.93 -18.00
C ILE A 423 6.48 1.14 -16.59
N VAL A 424 7.72 1.59 -16.51
CA VAL A 424 8.39 1.87 -15.23
C VAL A 424 8.56 3.37 -15.09
N LEU A 425 8.12 3.94 -13.97
CA LEU A 425 8.32 5.34 -13.61
C LEU A 425 9.48 5.45 -12.61
N CYS A 426 10.43 6.34 -12.92
CA CYS A 426 11.51 6.74 -12.05
C CYS A 426 11.72 8.25 -12.19
N ASP A 427 11.79 8.97 -11.08
CA ASP A 427 12.00 10.42 -11.05
C ASP A 427 11.05 11.24 -11.94
N GLY A 428 9.81 10.77 -12.11
CA GLY A 428 8.79 11.42 -12.92
C GLY A 428 8.89 11.15 -14.43
N GLU A 429 9.79 10.28 -14.86
CA GLU A 429 9.99 9.90 -16.26
C GLU A 429 9.72 8.41 -16.49
N ILE A 430 9.43 8.01 -17.73
CA ILE A 430 9.36 6.59 -18.07
C ILE A 430 10.78 6.08 -18.32
N SER A 431 11.32 5.34 -17.36
CA SER A 431 12.66 4.75 -17.41
C SER A 431 12.71 3.44 -18.22
N GLY A 432 11.57 2.75 -18.38
CA GLY A 432 11.52 1.50 -19.13
C GLY A 432 10.12 1.11 -19.60
N ARG A 433 10.10 0.23 -20.63
CA ARG A 433 8.88 -0.35 -21.21
C ARG A 433 9.16 -1.79 -21.61
N LEU A 434 8.30 -2.72 -21.20
CA LEU A 434 8.43 -4.14 -21.53
C LEU A 434 7.07 -4.82 -21.59
N ASP A 435 7.03 -5.94 -22.28
CA ASP A 435 5.91 -6.86 -22.18
C ASP A 435 6.01 -7.64 -20.84
N ALA A 436 4.88 -7.94 -20.21
CA ALA A 436 4.90 -8.57 -18.90
C ALA A 436 5.53 -9.98 -18.92
N CYS A 437 5.53 -10.68 -20.05
CA CYS A 437 6.20 -11.98 -20.20
C CYS A 437 7.74 -11.89 -20.14
N ASP A 438 8.32 -10.72 -20.45
CA ASP A 438 9.76 -10.47 -20.45
C ASP A 438 10.22 -9.80 -19.14
N ALA A 439 9.28 -9.49 -18.23
CA ALA A 439 9.55 -8.82 -16.99
C ALA A 439 10.03 -9.79 -15.91
N ASP A 440 11.11 -9.42 -15.25
CA ASP A 440 11.56 -10.03 -14.00
C ASP A 440 11.80 -8.94 -12.95
N GLU A 441 11.75 -9.34 -11.69
CA GLU A 441 11.87 -8.43 -10.54
C GLU A 441 13.19 -7.65 -10.54
N ARG A 442 14.28 -8.27 -10.98
CA ARG A 442 15.59 -7.63 -11.01
C ARG A 442 15.64 -6.54 -12.08
N THR A 443 15.14 -6.84 -13.28
CA THR A 443 15.08 -5.88 -14.39
C THR A 443 14.20 -4.69 -14.04
N LEU A 444 12.99 -4.95 -13.50
CA LEU A 444 12.09 -3.89 -13.04
C LEU A 444 12.74 -3.06 -11.91
N GLY A 445 13.36 -3.73 -10.92
CA GLY A 445 14.04 -3.06 -9.83
C GLY A 445 15.19 -2.15 -10.28
N MET A 446 15.96 -2.55 -11.30
CA MET A 446 17.01 -1.71 -11.87
C MET A 446 16.46 -0.48 -12.62
N MET A 447 15.27 -0.60 -13.24
CA MET A 447 14.62 0.52 -13.92
C MET A 447 13.94 1.49 -12.97
N MET A 448 13.67 1.06 -11.73
CA MET A 448 13.02 1.87 -10.67
C MET A 448 14.01 2.65 -9.82
N ALA A 449 15.33 2.40 -9.99
CA ALA A 449 16.40 2.92 -9.14
C ALA A 449 17.07 4.19 -9.70
#